data_269074f5279db30923542cd08a80510f
#
_entry.id   269074f5279db30923542cd08a80510f
#
_cell.length_a   1.000
_cell.length_b   1.000
_cell.length_c   1.000
_cell.angle_alpha   90.00
_cell.angle_beta   90.00
_cell.angle_gamma   90.00
#
_symmetry.space_group_name_H-M   'P 1'
#
loop_
_entity.id
_entity.type
_entity.pdbx_description
1 polymer ?
#
loop_
_entity_poly.entity_id
_entity_poly.type
_entity_poly.pdbx_seq_one_letter_code
_entity_poly.pdbx_strand_id
1 'polypeptide(L)'
;MNLAVRDIRQNFGRFALTTVGVGLLLMIVMGMGGIYRGLIADATLLVEAVGADLWLVQGATRGPFAEISRVPATLEDRARSVPGVATARRFVSHTIQRTFRGRPLRMVVQGLAWPEDAGDWIPLAAGRAL
;
A
#
# COMPACT_ATOMS: atom_id res chain seq x y z
N MET A 1 -51.58 -13.50 -16.21
CA MET A 1 -50.42 -14.44 -16.37
C MET A 1 -49.27 -13.64 -17.00
N ASN A 2 -48.12 -13.45 -16.29
CA ASN A 2 -47.06 -12.58 -16.80
C ASN A 2 -46.37 -13.15 -18.05
N LEU A 3 -46.51 -12.48 -19.18
CA LEU A 3 -45.89 -12.84 -20.46
C LEU A 3 -44.38 -13.06 -20.32
N ALA A 4 -43.69 -12.27 -19.47
CA ALA A 4 -42.28 -12.39 -19.17
C ALA A 4 -41.90 -13.75 -18.55
N VAL A 5 -42.68 -14.27 -17.61
CA VAL A 5 -42.42 -15.56 -16.99
C VAL A 5 -42.59 -16.71 -17.99
N ARG A 6 -43.55 -16.58 -18.92
CA ARG A 6 -43.80 -17.56 -19.97
C ARG A 6 -42.64 -17.60 -20.98
N ASP A 7 -42.13 -16.41 -21.36
CA ASP A 7 -41.01 -16.29 -22.29
C ASP A 7 -39.69 -16.85 -21.70
N ILE A 8 -39.41 -16.52 -20.44
CA ILE A 8 -38.25 -17.07 -19.70
C ILE A 8 -38.31 -18.61 -19.66
N ARG A 9 -39.48 -19.15 -19.43
CA ARG A 9 -39.67 -20.61 -19.32
C ARG A 9 -39.51 -21.30 -20.67
N GLN A 10 -39.90 -20.63 -21.75
CA GLN A 10 -39.82 -21.17 -23.12
C GLN A 10 -38.38 -21.09 -23.69
N ASN A 11 -37.61 -20.05 -23.28
CA ASN A 11 -36.26 -19.78 -23.75
C ASN A 11 -35.21 -19.80 -22.61
N PHE A 12 -35.40 -20.68 -21.61
CA PHE A 12 -34.60 -20.72 -20.39
C PHE A 12 -33.09 -20.80 -20.65
N GLY A 13 -32.65 -21.60 -21.63
CA GLY A 13 -31.23 -21.72 -21.96
C GLY A 13 -30.60 -20.40 -22.42
N ARG A 14 -31.31 -19.64 -23.28
CA ARG A 14 -30.82 -18.32 -23.75
C ARG A 14 -30.82 -17.30 -22.63
N PHE A 15 -31.84 -17.29 -21.77
CA PHE A 15 -31.93 -16.41 -20.62
C PHE A 15 -30.81 -16.72 -19.61
N ALA A 16 -30.58 -17.99 -19.29
CA ALA A 16 -29.52 -18.41 -18.37
C ALA A 16 -28.13 -18.00 -18.91
N LEU A 17 -27.88 -18.22 -20.21
CA LEU A 17 -26.59 -17.87 -20.83
C LEU A 17 -26.33 -16.36 -20.80
N THR A 18 -27.34 -15.54 -21.11
CA THR A 18 -27.18 -14.07 -21.03
C THR A 18 -26.99 -13.58 -19.60
N THR A 19 -27.74 -14.15 -18.64
CA THR A 19 -27.60 -13.79 -17.22
C THR A 19 -26.21 -14.15 -16.68
N VAL A 20 -25.70 -15.34 -17.01
CA VAL A 20 -24.35 -15.76 -16.65
C VAL A 20 -23.31 -14.86 -17.31
N GLY A 21 -23.46 -14.53 -18.59
CA GLY A 21 -22.55 -13.63 -19.30
C GLY A 21 -22.48 -12.24 -18.69
N VAL A 22 -23.61 -11.63 -18.38
CA VAL A 22 -23.67 -10.33 -17.70
C VAL A 22 -23.10 -10.44 -16.27
N GLY A 23 -23.42 -11.52 -15.55
CA GLY A 23 -22.89 -11.78 -14.22
C GLY A 23 -21.35 -11.88 -14.20
N LEU A 24 -20.77 -12.58 -15.17
CA LEU A 24 -19.31 -12.67 -15.32
C LEU A 24 -18.66 -11.32 -15.61
N LEU A 25 -19.26 -10.51 -16.50
CA LEU A 25 -18.76 -9.17 -16.79
C LEU A 25 -18.76 -8.29 -15.52
N LEU A 26 -19.86 -8.30 -14.78
CA LEU A 26 -19.97 -7.55 -13.52
C LEU A 26 -18.94 -8.05 -12.48
N MET A 27 -18.73 -9.36 -12.38
CA MET A 27 -17.75 -9.95 -11.47
C MET A 27 -16.32 -9.48 -11.81
N ILE A 28 -15.96 -9.45 -13.08
CA ILE A 28 -14.64 -8.97 -13.54
C ILE A 28 -14.46 -7.49 -13.20
N VAL A 29 -15.44 -6.66 -13.51
CA VAL A 29 -15.37 -5.21 -13.24
C VAL A 29 -15.27 -4.93 -11.73
N MET A 30 -16.09 -5.61 -10.92
CA MET A 30 -16.04 -5.47 -9.47
C MET A 30 -14.73 -6.02 -8.88
N GLY A 31 -14.25 -7.15 -9.38
CA GLY A 31 -12.97 -7.72 -8.97
C GLY A 31 -11.80 -6.79 -9.26
N MET A 32 -11.72 -6.24 -10.46
CA MET A 32 -10.68 -5.25 -10.80
C MET A 32 -10.76 -3.99 -9.93
N GLY A 33 -11.97 -3.49 -9.67
CA GLY A 33 -12.18 -2.35 -8.77
C GLY A 33 -11.73 -2.64 -7.34
N GLY A 34 -11.97 -3.86 -6.84
CA GLY A 34 -11.50 -4.30 -5.53
C GLY A 34 -9.98 -4.38 -5.44
N ILE A 35 -9.33 -4.99 -6.44
CA ILE A 35 -7.87 -5.07 -6.52
C ILE A 35 -7.25 -3.67 -6.57
N TYR A 36 -7.78 -2.80 -7.40
CA TYR A 36 -7.27 -1.43 -7.52
C TYR A 36 -7.34 -0.66 -6.19
N ARG A 37 -8.49 -0.74 -5.50
CA ARG A 37 -8.64 -0.12 -4.17
C ARG A 37 -7.71 -0.73 -3.13
N GLY A 38 -7.53 -2.05 -3.14
CA GLY A 38 -6.59 -2.73 -2.27
C GLY A 38 -5.15 -2.27 -2.47
N LEU A 39 -4.70 -2.16 -3.73
CA LEU A 39 -3.37 -1.66 -4.04
C LEU A 39 -3.13 -0.22 -3.57
N ILE A 40 -4.13 0.65 -3.73
CA ILE A 40 -4.02 2.03 -3.21
C ILE A 40 -3.93 2.03 -1.69
N ALA A 41 -4.80 1.28 -1.01
CA ALA A 41 -4.78 1.20 0.45
C ALA A 41 -3.44 0.67 0.98
N ASP A 42 -2.89 -0.39 0.36
CA ASP A 42 -1.58 -0.93 0.74
C ASP A 42 -0.44 0.07 0.48
N ALA A 43 -0.51 0.83 -0.62
CA ALA A 43 0.51 1.82 -0.96
C ALA A 43 0.54 3.02 0.02
N THR A 44 -0.61 3.41 0.56
CA THR A 44 -0.71 4.53 1.52
C THR A 44 -0.49 4.11 2.96
N LEU A 45 -0.69 2.83 3.28
CA LEU A 45 -0.64 2.32 4.65
C LEU A 45 0.67 2.66 5.38
N LEU A 46 1.81 2.53 4.72
CA LEU A 46 3.11 2.85 5.34
C LEU A 46 3.29 4.36 5.54
N VAL A 47 2.83 5.17 4.59
CA VAL A 47 2.89 6.63 4.69
C VAL A 47 2.03 7.12 5.85
N GLU A 48 0.83 6.58 5.97
CA GLU A 48 -0.12 6.91 7.04
C GLU A 48 0.37 6.41 8.41
N ALA A 49 0.94 5.20 8.47
CA ALA A 49 1.46 4.64 9.72
C ALA A 49 2.63 5.46 10.29
N VAL A 50 3.52 5.96 9.44
CA VAL A 50 4.63 6.82 9.86
C VAL A 50 4.14 8.19 10.36
N GLY A 51 2.96 8.65 9.88
CA GLY A 51 2.30 9.88 10.34
C GLY A 51 3.07 11.15 10.05
N ALA A 52 3.86 11.18 8.97
CA ALA A 52 4.58 12.37 8.56
C ALA A 52 3.71 13.25 7.64
N ASP A 53 3.57 14.54 7.97
CA ASP A 53 2.84 15.51 7.16
C ASP A 53 3.53 15.78 5.82
N LEU A 54 4.87 15.76 5.81
CA LEU A 54 5.70 16.04 4.63
C LEU A 54 6.84 15.04 4.50
N TRP A 55 7.15 14.69 3.27
CA TRP A 55 8.28 13.82 2.91
C TRP A 55 9.27 14.57 2.03
N LEU A 56 10.52 14.68 2.50
CA LEU A 56 11.61 15.22 1.71
C LEU A 56 12.31 14.08 0.98
N VAL A 57 12.22 14.10 -0.34
CA VAL A 57 12.82 13.08 -1.21
C VAL A 57 13.76 13.72 -2.23
N GLN A 58 14.60 12.93 -2.86
CA GLN A 58 15.46 13.38 -3.94
C GLN A 58 14.61 13.95 -5.09
N GLY A 59 15.05 15.05 -5.69
CA GLY A 59 14.38 15.63 -6.84
C GLY A 59 14.18 14.63 -7.97
N ALA A 60 13.05 14.72 -8.65
CA ALA A 60 12.63 13.82 -9.73
C ALA A 60 12.28 12.37 -9.30
N THR A 61 12.16 12.06 -8.00
CA THR A 61 11.63 10.77 -7.54
C THR A 61 10.12 10.83 -7.34
N ARG A 62 9.45 9.69 -7.55
CA ARG A 62 7.98 9.55 -7.45
C ARG A 62 7.51 9.17 -6.06
N GLY A 63 7.94 9.93 -5.05
CA GLY A 63 7.49 9.71 -3.67
C GLY A 63 8.43 8.85 -2.84
N PRO A 64 8.12 8.66 -1.54
CA PRO A 64 9.08 8.13 -0.57
C PRO A 64 9.37 6.63 -0.69
N PHE A 65 8.50 5.84 -1.31
CA PHE A 65 8.62 4.37 -1.35
C PHE A 65 8.59 3.77 -2.75
N ALA A 66 8.23 4.54 -3.77
CA ALA A 66 8.15 4.05 -5.14
C ALA A 66 9.54 3.87 -5.77
N GLU A 67 10.48 4.73 -5.40
CA GLU A 67 11.84 4.74 -5.93
C GLU A 67 12.85 4.96 -4.80
N ILE A 68 14.09 4.53 -5.03
CA ILE A 68 15.18 4.78 -4.07
C ILE A 68 15.47 6.28 -4.05
N SER A 69 15.27 6.92 -2.91
CA SER A 69 15.59 8.32 -2.68
C SER A 69 16.81 8.43 -1.77
N ARG A 70 17.78 9.25 -2.15
CA ARG A 70 18.97 9.53 -1.35
C ARG A 70 19.10 11.03 -1.17
N VAL A 71 19.02 11.46 0.07
CA VAL A 71 19.15 12.87 0.44
C VAL A 71 20.39 13.08 1.32
N PRO A 72 21.08 14.22 1.24
CA PRO A 72 22.19 14.53 2.11
C PRO A 72 21.78 14.54 3.58
N ALA A 73 22.64 14.06 4.47
CA ALA A 73 22.37 14.05 5.91
C ALA A 73 22.12 15.46 6.49
N THR A 74 22.70 16.49 5.90
CA THR A 74 22.53 17.90 6.28
C THR A 74 21.13 18.43 5.97
N LEU A 75 20.31 17.70 5.21
CA LEU A 75 18.95 18.12 4.88
C LEU A 75 18.04 18.14 6.11
N GLU A 76 18.30 17.27 7.09
CA GLU A 76 17.57 17.24 8.35
C GLU A 76 17.70 18.56 9.11
N ASP A 77 18.94 19.06 9.29
CA ASP A 77 19.20 20.29 10.01
C ASP A 77 18.58 21.51 9.28
N ARG A 78 18.67 21.48 7.96
CA ARG A 78 18.03 22.50 7.12
C ARG A 78 16.51 22.47 7.22
N ALA A 79 15.91 21.30 7.26
CA ALA A 79 14.46 21.16 7.44
C ALA A 79 14.03 21.66 8.82
N ARG A 80 14.76 21.35 9.87
CA ARG A 80 14.48 21.84 11.25
C ARG A 80 14.58 23.35 11.38
N SER A 81 15.40 24.01 10.55
CA SER A 81 15.54 25.47 10.56
C SER A 81 14.41 26.22 9.85
N VAL A 82 13.50 25.51 9.16
CA VAL A 82 12.38 26.14 8.44
C VAL A 82 11.27 26.51 9.43
N PRO A 83 10.79 27.76 9.45
CA PRO A 83 9.68 28.16 10.30
C PRO A 83 8.43 27.33 10.02
N GLY A 84 7.79 26.81 11.08
CA GLY A 84 6.60 25.96 10.97
C GLY A 84 6.89 24.46 10.95
N VAL A 85 8.14 24.03 10.92
CA VAL A 85 8.54 22.64 11.08
C VAL A 85 8.68 22.34 12.57
N ALA A 86 7.81 21.50 13.10
CA ALA A 86 7.87 21.07 14.50
C ALA A 86 8.98 20.03 14.72
N THR A 87 9.08 19.05 13.81
CA THR A 87 10.05 17.96 13.92
C THR A 87 10.49 17.52 12.53
N ALA A 88 11.77 17.24 12.37
CA ALA A 88 12.29 16.56 11.18
C ALA A 88 13.14 15.38 11.61
N ARG A 89 12.92 14.24 10.97
CA ARG A 89 13.65 12.98 11.27
C ARG A 89 14.03 12.26 9.99
N ARG A 90 15.11 11.49 10.06
CA ARG A 90 15.52 10.62 8.94
C ARG A 90 14.66 9.38 8.93
N PHE A 91 14.29 8.99 7.74
CA PHE A 91 13.66 7.71 7.50
C PHE A 91 14.55 6.89 6.55
N VAL A 92 15.01 5.75 7.01
CA VAL A 92 15.86 4.84 6.23
C VAL A 92 15.10 3.53 6.06
N SER A 93 14.87 3.15 4.82
CA SER A 93 14.24 1.86 4.50
C SER A 93 15.08 1.14 3.45
N HIS A 94 15.41 -0.12 3.71
CA HIS A 94 16.19 -0.94 2.79
C HIS A 94 15.62 -2.35 2.71
N THR A 95 15.34 -2.81 1.49
CA THR A 95 14.87 -4.17 1.26
C THR A 95 16.05 -5.11 1.03
N ILE A 96 16.17 -6.13 1.85
CA ILE A 96 17.19 -7.16 1.78
C ILE A 96 16.54 -8.46 1.32
N GLN A 97 17.14 -9.10 0.33
CA GLN A 97 16.76 -10.44 -0.11
C GLN A 97 17.90 -11.41 0.26
N ARG A 98 17.55 -12.43 1.03
CA ARG A 98 18.48 -13.48 1.47
C ARG A 98 17.83 -14.84 1.31
N THR A 99 18.65 -15.88 1.24
CA THR A 99 18.18 -17.25 1.32
C THR A 99 18.40 -17.78 2.73
N PHE A 100 17.34 -18.22 3.38
CA PHE A 100 17.40 -18.82 4.69
C PHE A 100 16.85 -20.25 4.63
N ARG A 101 17.67 -21.23 5.01
CA ARG A 101 17.32 -22.66 4.94
C ARG A 101 16.75 -23.11 3.57
N GLY A 102 17.36 -22.63 2.47
CA GLY A 102 16.94 -22.96 1.10
C GLY A 102 15.67 -22.25 0.62
N ARG A 103 15.09 -21.33 1.42
CA ARG A 103 13.91 -20.55 1.04
C ARG A 103 14.27 -19.07 0.86
N PRO A 104 13.72 -18.40 -0.15
CA PRO A 104 13.94 -16.96 -0.31
C PRO A 104 13.26 -16.22 0.85
N LEU A 105 14.02 -15.40 1.54
CA LEU A 105 13.56 -14.51 2.60
C LEU A 105 13.73 -13.06 2.12
N ARG A 106 12.64 -12.32 2.11
CA ARG A 106 12.62 -10.87 1.84
C ARG A 106 12.31 -10.14 3.13
N MET A 107 13.18 -9.22 3.51
CA MET A 107 13.05 -8.41 4.72
C MET A 107 13.14 -6.94 4.35
N VAL A 108 12.35 -6.12 5.02
CA VAL A 108 12.51 -4.66 5.01
C VAL A 108 13.17 -4.27 6.32
N VAL A 109 14.33 -3.64 6.23
CA VAL A 109 15.06 -3.10 7.38
C VAL A 109 14.80 -1.61 7.41
N GLN A 110 14.31 -1.13 8.55
CA GLN A 110 14.02 0.29 8.76
C GLN A 110 14.94 0.84 9.83
N GLY A 111 15.54 1.99 9.54
CA GLY A 111 16.36 2.72 10.52
C GLY A 111 15.49 3.71 11.28
N LEU A 112 15.52 3.60 12.58
CA LEU A 112 14.82 4.50 13.52
C LEU A 112 15.79 5.53 14.10
N ALA A 113 15.31 6.73 14.36
CA ALA A 113 16.06 7.78 15.05
C ALA A 113 15.81 7.67 16.56
N TRP A 114 16.45 6.69 17.21
CA TRP A 114 16.33 6.48 18.64
C TRP A 114 16.99 7.65 19.42
N PRO A 115 16.40 8.15 20.56
CA PRO A 115 15.14 7.72 21.18
C PRO A 115 13.87 8.42 20.65
N GLU A 116 13.99 9.39 19.73
CA GLU A 116 12.86 10.19 19.24
C GLU A 116 11.86 9.36 18.45
N ASP A 117 12.31 8.27 17.83
CA ASP A 117 11.47 7.31 17.11
C ASP A 117 11.72 5.91 17.66
N ALA A 118 10.85 5.44 18.53
CA ALA A 118 10.90 4.10 19.12
C ALA A 118 10.27 3.03 18.20
N GLY A 119 9.69 3.43 17.08
CA GLY A 119 9.04 2.49 16.14
C GLY A 119 7.64 2.06 16.57
N ASP A 120 6.95 2.82 17.42
CA ASP A 120 5.60 2.50 17.93
C ASP A 120 4.57 2.38 16.80
N TRP A 121 4.85 2.98 15.64
CA TRP A 121 4.03 2.88 14.45
C TRP A 121 4.16 1.55 13.70
N ILE A 122 5.11 0.68 14.09
CA ILE A 122 5.31 -0.64 13.49
C ILE A 122 4.43 -1.66 14.24
N PRO A 123 3.39 -2.23 13.61
CA PRO A 123 2.55 -3.22 14.26
C PRO A 123 3.34 -4.51 14.49
N LEU A 124 3.43 -4.94 15.74
CA LEU A 124 4.07 -6.20 16.11
C LEU A 124 3.05 -7.34 16.04
N ALA A 125 3.32 -8.36 15.24
CA ALA A 125 2.54 -9.59 15.26
C ALA A 125 2.90 -10.49 16.44
N ALA A 126 4.18 -10.46 16.85
CA ALA A 126 4.69 -11.18 18.04
C ALA A 126 6.05 -10.59 18.42
N GLY A 127 6.40 -10.66 19.70
CA GLY A 127 7.67 -10.16 20.22
C GLY A 127 7.50 -8.95 21.13
N ARG A 128 8.59 -8.19 21.28
CA ARG A 128 8.65 -6.99 22.14
C ARG A 128 9.19 -5.82 21.32
N ALA A 129 8.63 -4.64 21.54
CA ALA A 129 9.19 -3.38 21.02
C ALA A 129 10.62 -3.14 21.61
N LEU A 130 11.38 -2.28 20.93
CA LEU A 130 12.73 -1.89 21.31
C LEU A 130 12.75 -1.12 22.62
#